data_70e0fcd2173042f0a9e9e949ba0b955c
#
_entry.id   70e0fcd2173042f0a9e9e949ba0b955c
#
_cell.length_a   1.000
_cell.length_b   1.000
_cell.length_c   1.000
_cell.angle_alpha   90.00
_cell.angle_beta   90.00
_cell.angle_gamma   90.00
#
_symmetry.space_group_name_H-M   'P 1'
#
loop_
_entity.id
_entity.type
_entity.pdbx_description
1 polymer ?
#
loop_
_entity_poly.entity_id
_entity_poly.type
_entity_poly.pdbx_seq_one_letter_code
_entity_poly.pdbx_strand_id
1 'polypeptide(L)'
;MKLFYTVIFLLSLASAAFAREESVLARVTSYWADEGASGKYASTGRRLRAGHCAVDPKRIPYGSKIVFPDRACTAVDTGSAVISRKAARLCGRTANQLKAIVVDRFFETKREGMAWTNAHPEFMTLHVLPPGSQSEPTEL
;
A
#
# COMPACT_ATOMS: atom_id res chain seq x y z
N MET A 1 -19.26 -27.56 55.29
CA MET A 1 -19.44 -26.50 54.30
C MET A 1 -18.47 -26.71 53.16
N LYS A 2 -18.98 -27.09 52.01
CA LYS A 2 -18.15 -27.21 50.82
C LYS A 2 -18.33 -25.92 50.02
N LEU A 3 -17.24 -25.10 49.97
CA LEU A 3 -17.17 -23.95 49.09
C LEU A 3 -16.94 -24.45 47.66
N PHE A 4 -17.96 -24.26 46.78
CA PHE A 4 -17.78 -24.42 45.35
C PHE A 4 -17.20 -23.15 44.78
N TYR A 5 -15.92 -23.17 44.46
CA TYR A 5 -15.29 -22.15 43.65
C TYR A 5 -15.70 -22.38 42.21
N THR A 6 -16.66 -21.61 41.74
CA THR A 6 -16.99 -21.53 40.32
C THR A 6 -15.92 -20.68 39.66
N VAL A 7 -14.94 -21.30 39.03
CA VAL A 7 -13.97 -20.62 38.16
C VAL A 7 -14.69 -20.23 36.89
N ILE A 8 -15.09 -19.00 36.79
CA ILE A 8 -15.58 -18.43 35.54
C ILE A 8 -14.35 -18.20 34.65
N PHE A 9 -14.13 -19.11 33.73
CA PHE A 9 -13.17 -18.94 32.66
C PHE A 9 -13.75 -17.93 31.67
N LEU A 10 -13.41 -16.66 31.85
CA LEU A 10 -13.65 -15.64 30.82
C LEU A 10 -12.79 -15.95 29.62
N LEU A 11 -13.37 -16.67 28.66
CA LEU A 11 -12.82 -16.79 27.32
C LEU A 11 -12.91 -15.38 26.70
N SER A 12 -11.85 -14.60 26.82
CA SER A 12 -11.68 -13.42 25.99
C SER A 12 -11.49 -13.91 24.55
N LEU A 13 -12.56 -13.95 23.77
CA LEU A 13 -12.46 -13.99 22.32
C LEU A 13 -11.79 -12.69 21.89
N ALA A 14 -10.47 -12.72 21.82
CA ALA A 14 -9.74 -11.75 21.01
C ALA A 14 -10.21 -11.97 19.58
N SER A 15 -11.17 -11.17 19.13
CA SER A 15 -11.49 -11.05 17.72
C SER A 15 -10.21 -10.54 17.05
N ALA A 16 -9.40 -11.46 16.55
CA ALA A 16 -8.39 -11.13 15.58
C ALA A 16 -9.17 -10.58 14.40
N ALA A 17 -9.21 -9.26 14.29
CA ALA A 17 -9.66 -8.60 13.09
C ALA A 17 -8.67 -9.03 12.02
N PHE A 18 -8.99 -10.10 11.30
CA PHE A 18 -8.25 -10.49 10.10
C PHE A 18 -8.34 -9.28 9.18
N ALA A 19 -7.22 -8.57 9.05
CA ALA A 19 -7.09 -7.53 8.07
C ALA A 19 -7.42 -8.16 6.71
N ARG A 20 -8.50 -7.66 6.10
CA ARG A 20 -9.11 -8.24 4.92
C ARG A 20 -8.44 -7.69 3.69
N GLU A 21 -8.31 -8.52 2.66
CA GLU A 21 -8.01 -8.03 1.32
C GLU A 21 -9.03 -6.99 0.89
N GLU A 22 -8.57 -5.88 0.34
CA GLU A 22 -9.39 -4.75 -0.08
C GLU A 22 -9.04 -4.36 -1.51
N SER A 23 -10.08 -4.05 -2.31
CA SER A 23 -9.92 -3.44 -3.63
C SER A 23 -10.10 -1.94 -3.51
N VAL A 24 -9.13 -1.17 -3.97
CA VAL A 24 -9.15 0.29 -3.90
C VAL A 24 -8.87 0.93 -5.25
N LEU A 25 -9.58 2.02 -5.55
CA LEU A 25 -9.24 2.87 -6.68
C LEU A 25 -8.07 3.77 -6.30
N ALA A 26 -6.99 3.70 -7.06
CA ALA A 26 -5.78 4.47 -6.83
C ALA A 26 -5.37 5.29 -8.05
N ARG A 27 -4.91 6.51 -7.80
CA ARG A 27 -4.06 7.25 -8.73
C ARG A 27 -2.63 6.77 -8.51
N VAL A 28 -2.04 6.16 -9.50
CA VAL A 28 -0.69 5.62 -9.40
C VAL A 28 0.30 6.60 -10.02
N THR A 29 1.33 6.93 -9.26
CA THR A 29 2.47 7.76 -9.68
C THR A 29 3.76 6.94 -9.56
N SER A 30 4.84 7.46 -10.09
CA SER A 30 6.15 6.81 -10.06
C SER A 30 7.20 7.73 -9.50
N TYR A 31 8.14 7.17 -8.74
CA TYR A 31 9.34 7.89 -8.30
C TYR A 31 10.57 6.99 -8.36
N TRP A 32 11.77 7.56 -8.29
CA TRP A 32 13.05 6.87 -8.46
C TRP A 32 14.16 7.51 -7.62
N ALA A 33 15.30 6.85 -7.57
CA ALA A 33 16.41 7.19 -6.67
C ALA A 33 17.04 8.58 -6.90
N ASP A 34 16.87 9.17 -8.08
CA ASP A 34 17.49 10.45 -8.46
C ASP A 34 16.67 11.66 -8.03
N GLU A 35 15.48 11.47 -7.49
CA GLU A 35 14.56 12.54 -7.12
C GLU A 35 14.86 13.16 -5.75
N GLY A 36 16.07 13.59 -5.53
CA GLY A 36 16.46 14.33 -4.32
C GLY A 36 17.34 13.56 -3.33
N ALA A 37 17.68 14.23 -2.24
CA ALA A 37 18.67 13.73 -1.27
C ALA A 37 18.24 12.45 -0.54
N SER A 38 16.96 12.14 -0.46
CA SER A 38 16.41 10.96 0.20
C SER A 38 16.03 9.83 -0.78
N GLY A 39 16.34 9.97 -2.05
CA GLY A 39 15.86 9.08 -3.11
C GLY A 39 16.26 7.61 -3.02
N LYS A 40 17.13 7.24 -2.09
CA LYS A 40 17.53 5.84 -1.86
C LYS A 40 16.90 5.22 -0.62
N TYR A 41 16.30 5.99 0.24
CA TYR A 41 15.74 5.53 1.51
C TYR A 41 14.31 6.02 1.69
N ALA A 42 13.48 5.13 2.19
CA ALA A 42 12.12 5.46 2.58
C ALA A 42 12.11 6.36 3.82
N SER A 43 10.99 7.04 4.06
CA SER A 43 10.74 7.81 5.29
C SER A 43 10.85 6.94 6.55
N THR A 44 10.63 5.64 6.45
CA THR A 44 10.83 4.64 7.52
C THR A 44 12.29 4.27 7.77
N GLY A 45 13.24 4.83 7.00
CA GLY A 45 14.67 4.50 7.06
C GLY A 45 15.05 3.26 6.25
N ARG A 46 14.10 2.59 5.64
CA ARG A 46 14.33 1.39 4.83
C ARG A 46 14.92 1.76 3.47
N ARG A 47 15.91 1.00 3.01
CA ARG A 47 16.44 1.20 1.66
C ARG A 47 15.39 0.84 0.61
N LEU A 48 15.14 1.78 -0.30
CA LEU A 48 14.22 1.58 -1.41
C LEU A 48 14.78 0.63 -2.47
N ARG A 49 13.90 -0.22 -2.98
CA ARG A 49 14.20 -1.21 -4.03
C ARG A 49 12.99 -1.34 -4.95
N ALA A 50 13.20 -1.89 -6.14
CA ALA A 50 12.10 -2.35 -6.97
C ALA A 50 11.16 -3.26 -6.15
N GLY A 51 9.86 -3.04 -6.26
CA GLY A 51 8.87 -3.71 -5.42
C GLY A 51 8.51 -2.98 -4.13
N HIS A 52 8.93 -1.73 -3.98
CA HIS A 52 8.49 -0.84 -2.92
C HIS A 52 7.57 0.26 -3.43
N CYS A 53 6.71 0.78 -2.56
CA CYS A 53 5.86 1.91 -2.85
C CYS A 53 5.62 2.79 -1.62
N ALA A 54 5.20 4.03 -1.89
CA ALA A 54 4.78 4.99 -0.88
C ALA A 54 3.25 5.08 -0.83
N VAL A 55 2.73 5.14 0.38
CA VAL A 55 1.30 5.18 0.69
C VAL A 55 1.02 6.15 1.83
N ASP A 56 -0.25 6.47 2.06
CA ASP A 56 -0.69 7.05 3.32
C ASP A 56 -0.84 5.92 4.36
N PRO A 57 0.00 5.86 5.40
CA PRO A 57 -0.02 4.77 6.38
C PRO A 57 -1.28 4.74 7.23
N LYS A 58 -2.07 5.81 7.24
CA LYS A 58 -3.40 5.82 7.87
C LYS A 58 -4.46 5.07 7.04
N ARG A 59 -4.22 4.90 5.74
CA ARG A 59 -5.11 4.22 4.81
C ARG A 59 -4.62 2.82 4.47
N ILE A 60 -3.34 2.66 4.26
CA ILE A 60 -2.67 1.42 3.94
C ILE A 60 -1.52 1.24 4.91
N PRO A 61 -1.57 0.27 5.84
CA PRO A 61 -0.49 0.04 6.79
C PRO A 61 0.82 -0.32 6.10
N TYR A 62 1.94 0.13 6.65
CA TYR A 62 3.26 -0.34 6.20
C TYR A 62 3.36 -1.86 6.31
N GLY A 63 4.01 -2.46 5.33
CA GLY A 63 4.10 -3.90 5.18
C GLY A 63 2.96 -4.52 4.37
N SER A 64 1.91 -3.78 4.07
CA SER A 64 0.86 -4.22 3.14
C SER A 64 1.45 -4.48 1.76
N LYS A 65 0.89 -5.46 1.06
CA LYS A 65 1.22 -5.71 -0.35
C LYS A 65 0.16 -5.11 -1.24
N ILE A 66 0.60 -4.38 -2.25
CA ILE A 66 -0.26 -3.77 -3.25
C ILE A 66 0.01 -4.47 -4.57
N VAL A 67 -1.05 -5.09 -5.11
CA VAL A 67 -0.95 -5.89 -6.33
C VAL A 67 -1.21 -5.01 -7.54
N PHE A 68 -0.16 -4.77 -8.31
CA PHE A 68 -0.20 -4.13 -9.61
C PHE A 68 -0.34 -5.18 -10.73
N PRO A 69 -0.66 -4.79 -11.98
CA PRO A 69 -0.81 -5.75 -13.07
C PRO A 69 0.42 -6.63 -13.32
N ASP A 70 1.62 -6.14 -13.04
CA ASP A 70 2.89 -6.81 -13.31
C ASP A 70 3.53 -7.47 -12.08
N ARG A 71 3.25 -6.98 -10.88
CA ARG A 71 3.80 -7.53 -9.63
C ARG A 71 3.13 -6.94 -8.38
N ALA A 72 3.35 -7.59 -7.25
CA ALA A 72 3.04 -7.02 -5.94
C ALA A 72 4.20 -6.13 -5.44
N CYS A 73 3.85 -4.99 -4.83
CA CYS A 73 4.80 -4.09 -4.18
C CYS A 73 4.47 -3.96 -2.70
N THR A 74 5.49 -3.77 -1.87
CA THR A 74 5.32 -3.61 -0.42
C THR A 74 5.30 -2.12 -0.06
N ALA A 75 4.31 -1.71 0.72
CA ALA A 75 4.21 -0.36 1.26
C ALA A 75 5.26 -0.13 2.34
N VAL A 76 6.25 0.73 2.07
CA VAL A 76 7.37 0.99 2.99
C VAL A 76 7.68 2.47 3.18
N ASP A 77 7.01 3.32 2.41
CA ASP A 77 7.32 4.75 2.34
C ASP A 77 6.05 5.60 2.38
N THR A 78 6.21 6.88 2.60
CA THR A 78 5.15 7.88 2.54
C THR A 78 5.71 9.22 2.04
N GLY A 79 4.82 10.15 1.80
CA GLY A 79 5.17 11.51 1.42
C GLY A 79 3.97 12.44 1.46
N SER A 80 4.22 13.75 1.56
CA SER A 80 3.15 14.75 1.66
C SER A 80 2.20 14.76 0.47
N ALA A 81 2.69 14.53 -0.73
CA ALA A 81 1.88 14.46 -1.94
C ALA A 81 0.97 13.22 -1.97
N VAL A 82 1.43 12.11 -1.41
CA VAL A 82 0.66 10.87 -1.26
C VAL A 82 -0.44 11.05 -0.21
N ILE A 83 -0.09 11.57 0.96
CA ILE A 83 -1.04 11.81 2.06
C ILE A 83 -2.11 12.82 1.64
N SER A 84 -1.74 13.91 0.99
CA SER A 84 -2.66 14.93 0.49
C SER A 84 -3.46 14.51 -0.74
N ARG A 85 -3.13 13.38 -1.32
CA ARG A 85 -3.72 12.86 -2.57
C ARG A 85 -3.64 13.86 -3.73
N LYS A 86 -2.53 14.61 -3.80
CA LYS A 86 -2.36 15.71 -4.75
C LYS A 86 -2.64 15.30 -6.20
N ALA A 87 -2.07 14.20 -6.66
CA ALA A 87 -2.24 13.73 -8.03
C ALA A 87 -3.70 13.34 -8.35
N ALA A 88 -4.39 12.69 -7.44
CA ALA A 88 -5.81 12.35 -7.61
C ALA A 88 -6.70 13.60 -7.69
N ARG A 89 -6.44 14.57 -6.83
CA ARG A 89 -7.22 15.82 -6.80
C ARG A 89 -6.99 16.71 -8.03
N LEU A 90 -5.78 16.70 -8.60
CA LEU A 90 -5.46 17.51 -9.77
C LEU A 90 -5.85 16.85 -11.09
N CYS A 91 -5.80 15.51 -11.17
CA CYS A 91 -5.99 14.78 -12.42
C CYS A 91 -7.32 14.03 -12.49
N GLY A 92 -8.06 13.89 -11.39
CA GLY A 92 -9.34 13.20 -11.37
C GLY A 92 -10.41 13.92 -12.19
N ARG A 93 -11.14 13.15 -12.99
CA ARG A 93 -12.21 13.65 -13.86
C ARG A 93 -13.61 13.18 -13.40
N THR A 94 -13.66 12.20 -12.52
CA THR A 94 -14.90 11.67 -11.94
C THR A 94 -14.88 11.85 -10.43
N ALA A 95 -16.04 11.81 -9.77
CA ALA A 95 -16.15 11.89 -8.32
C ALA A 95 -15.32 10.79 -7.63
N ASN A 96 -15.30 9.58 -8.17
CA ASN A 96 -14.52 8.47 -7.61
C ASN A 96 -13.01 8.71 -7.77
N GLN A 97 -12.57 9.21 -8.93
CA GLN A 97 -11.16 9.54 -9.16
C GLN A 97 -10.67 10.67 -8.25
N LEU A 98 -11.50 11.70 -8.01
CA LEU A 98 -11.16 12.80 -7.10
C LEU A 98 -11.02 12.33 -5.65
N LYS A 99 -11.68 11.24 -5.27
CA LYS A 99 -11.61 10.61 -3.94
C LYS A 99 -10.57 9.47 -3.86
N ALA A 100 -9.98 9.08 -4.99
CA ALA A 100 -9.02 7.99 -5.03
C ALA A 100 -7.82 8.25 -4.13
N ILE A 101 -7.27 7.19 -3.57
CA ILE A 101 -5.99 7.26 -2.88
C ILE A 101 -4.87 7.48 -3.90
N VAL A 102 -3.71 7.91 -3.44
CA VAL A 102 -2.49 7.96 -4.25
C VAL A 102 -1.54 6.89 -3.77
N VAL A 103 -1.02 6.11 -4.69
CA VAL A 103 0.08 5.17 -4.45
C VAL A 103 1.23 5.56 -5.36
N ASP A 104 2.38 5.80 -4.78
CA ASP A 104 3.58 6.19 -5.51
C ASP A 104 4.55 5.01 -5.56
N ARG A 105 4.76 4.48 -6.75
CA ARG A 105 5.54 3.26 -6.96
C ARG A 105 7.00 3.60 -7.22
N PHE A 106 7.90 2.96 -6.48
CA PHE A 106 9.33 3.12 -6.65
C PHE A 106 9.88 2.27 -7.81
N PHE A 107 10.76 2.89 -8.59
CA PHE A 107 11.56 2.24 -9.63
C PHE A 107 13.05 2.53 -9.42
N GLU A 108 13.90 1.59 -9.81
CA GLU A 108 15.35 1.77 -9.67
C GLU A 108 15.86 2.91 -10.56
N THR A 109 15.24 3.11 -11.72
CA THR A 109 15.63 4.15 -12.68
C THR A 109 14.44 4.96 -13.18
N LYS A 110 14.70 6.21 -13.56
CA LYS A 110 13.72 7.08 -14.21
C LYS A 110 13.14 6.44 -15.48
N ARG A 111 13.99 5.81 -16.27
CA ARG A 111 13.56 5.17 -17.51
C ARG A 111 12.52 4.08 -17.28
N GLU A 112 12.71 3.23 -16.27
CA GLU A 112 11.75 2.18 -15.93
C GLU A 112 10.45 2.77 -15.42
N GLY A 113 10.52 3.77 -14.53
CA GLY A 113 9.34 4.46 -14.00
C GLY A 113 8.52 5.12 -15.08
N MET A 114 9.15 5.83 -16.00
CA MET A 114 8.49 6.50 -17.13
C MET A 114 7.87 5.47 -18.10
N ALA A 115 8.60 4.41 -18.43
CA ALA A 115 8.11 3.35 -19.30
C ALA A 115 6.86 2.67 -18.72
N TRP A 116 6.89 2.35 -17.43
CA TRP A 116 5.73 1.76 -16.75
C TRP A 116 4.54 2.71 -16.72
N THR A 117 4.75 3.97 -16.37
CA THR A 117 3.71 5.01 -16.32
C THR A 117 3.04 5.19 -17.68
N ASN A 118 3.82 5.21 -18.75
CA ASN A 118 3.30 5.39 -20.11
C ASN A 118 2.53 4.16 -20.61
N ALA A 119 2.80 2.97 -20.07
CA ALA A 119 2.16 1.72 -20.46
C ALA A 119 0.87 1.41 -19.68
N HIS A 120 0.56 2.15 -18.63
CA HIS A 120 -0.57 1.85 -17.74
C HIS A 120 -1.49 3.05 -17.54
N PRO A 121 -2.77 2.83 -17.22
CA PRO A 121 -3.70 3.90 -16.86
C PRO A 121 -3.24 4.64 -15.61
N GLU A 122 -3.53 5.92 -15.53
CA GLU A 122 -3.23 6.74 -14.35
C GLU A 122 -4.04 6.33 -13.12
N PHE A 123 -5.29 5.92 -13.31
CA PHE A 123 -6.18 5.38 -12.28
C PHE A 123 -6.42 3.90 -12.52
N MET A 124 -6.28 3.11 -11.50
CA MET A 124 -6.52 1.68 -11.57
C MET A 124 -7.04 1.13 -10.23
N THR A 125 -7.79 0.06 -10.28
CA THR A 125 -8.18 -0.69 -9.09
C THR A 125 -7.04 -1.61 -8.69
N LEU A 126 -6.57 -1.46 -7.45
CA LEU A 126 -5.51 -2.28 -6.88
C LEU A 126 -6.06 -3.15 -5.77
N HIS A 127 -5.54 -4.36 -5.63
CA HIS A 127 -5.78 -5.20 -4.47
C HIS A 127 -4.72 -4.91 -3.41
N VAL A 128 -5.18 -4.67 -2.19
CA VAL A 128 -4.32 -4.43 -1.03
C VAL A 128 -4.45 -5.62 -0.10
N LEU A 129 -3.34 -6.31 0.12
CA LEU A 129 -3.23 -7.41 1.05
C LEU A 129 -2.63 -6.90 2.36
N PRO A 130 -3.17 -7.29 3.52
CA PRO A 130 -2.67 -6.83 4.81
C PRO A 130 -1.23 -7.29 5.07
N PRO A 131 -0.51 -6.61 6.00
CA PRO A 131 0.83 -7.03 6.39
C PRO A 131 0.86 -8.50 6.83
N GLY A 132 1.89 -9.25 6.41
CA GLY A 132 2.08 -10.66 6.75
C GLY A 132 1.25 -11.64 5.91
N SER A 133 0.38 -11.18 5.03
CA SER A 133 -0.28 -12.07 4.07
C SER A 133 0.72 -12.55 3.02
N GLN A 134 0.73 -13.86 2.78
CA GLN A 134 1.47 -14.42 1.67
C GLN A 134 0.61 -14.27 0.41
N SER A 135 1.16 -13.67 -0.62
CA SER A 135 0.58 -13.79 -1.96
C SER A 135 0.78 -15.25 -2.37
N GLU A 136 -0.29 -16.03 -2.40
CA GLU A 136 -0.21 -17.34 -3.05
C GLU A 136 0.26 -17.11 -4.49
N PRO A 137 1.25 -17.88 -4.98
CA PRO A 137 1.59 -17.84 -6.39
C PRO A 137 0.35 -18.30 -7.15
N THR A 138 -0.18 -17.43 -8.00
CA THR A 138 -1.20 -17.82 -8.96
C THR A 138 -0.53 -18.82 -9.89
N GLU A 139 -0.76 -20.09 -9.65
CA GLU A 139 -0.41 -21.12 -10.63
C GLU A 139 -1.21 -20.85 -11.91
N LEU A 140 -0.49 -20.56 -12.97
CA LEU A 140 -1.03 -20.51 -14.33
C LEU A 140 -1.21 -21.92 -14.87
#